data_38a40c771102a68065c62386ef78b0f9
#
_entry.id   38a40c771102a68065c62386ef78b0f9
#
_cell.length_a   1.000
_cell.length_b   1.000
_cell.length_c   1.000
_cell.angle_alpha   90.00
_cell.angle_beta   90.00
_cell.angle_gamma   90.00
#
_symmetry.space_group_name_H-M   'P 1'
#
loop_
_entity.id
_entity.type
_entity.pdbx_description
1 polymer ?
#
loop_
_entity_poly.entity_id
_entity_poly.type
_entity_poly.pdbx_seq_one_letter_code
_entity_poly.pdbx_strand_id
1 'polypeptide(L)'
;MLQMNCRHLTYATGVWLLLSGPLLFAQGNTSVAKVTIDPAERFQWIDGFGVNFTGPYFRDDQKAMFGMLIDDLGATIFRVVPYLVYSNWEEVNDNDGPNVMNWEYYNNRYSGPIFEATWRGLRYLNSRGIRPVIALMGPVPYWMVDDKAPPPTHDVCNKSAKEPSPSHLNPAMYPEFAEEVVSLVMYARYKAHVDFEYFSPFNETDCYPAEGPRIDPKEAPKVLGAVAARLKKEGLGDVKLMVADQAIITNDYVEPILEDRELMKQVGVFSFHTYGENSVGPQLRRVKASQYPQTPVWLTEYGDLNDLDKTAENDWKKFSLAANRRALTALNQGASALLYFDAFDDYEECARRMCFYGLFTSDDQIYKPKKRYYATRQLYHFVRPGSERVAARTDSSGLTISAFRDPTTHSLTIVGVKEGGANRLQVSLPSGPDSPIAWDLYETTRNADCLRMDTLTVQDGVAQIDLPDEAVFTLVGFPPNAR
;
A
#
# COMPACT_ATOMS: atom_id res chain seq x y z
N MET A 1 -42.49 -36.68 51.60
CA MET A 1 -43.93 -37.03 51.33
C MET A 1 -44.01 -37.02 49.83
N LEU A 2 -43.94 -38.22 49.21
CA LEU A 2 -45.03 -38.99 48.61
C LEU A 2 -45.73 -38.18 47.49
N GLN A 3 -45.84 -38.59 46.26
CA GLN A 3 -46.24 -39.92 45.75
C GLN A 3 -45.79 -40.14 44.31
N MET A 4 -45.34 -41.34 44.03
CA MET A 4 -45.24 -42.00 42.72
C MET A 4 -46.62 -42.26 42.12
N ASN A 5 -46.76 -42.19 40.81
CA ASN A 5 -47.77 -42.97 40.12
C ASN A 5 -47.19 -43.51 38.78
N CYS A 6 -47.00 -44.81 38.75
CA CYS A 6 -46.80 -45.62 37.55
C CYS A 6 -48.13 -45.78 36.78
N ARG A 7 -48.09 -45.72 35.43
CA ARG A 7 -49.03 -46.45 34.56
C ARG A 7 -48.43 -46.87 33.23
N HIS A 8 -48.32 -48.17 33.11
CA HIS A 8 -48.54 -49.10 31.99
C HIS A 8 -47.90 -48.85 30.60
N LEU A 9 -46.94 -49.79 30.29
CA LEU A 9 -46.52 -50.15 28.96
C LEU A 9 -47.66 -50.74 28.14
N THR A 10 -47.75 -50.36 26.86
CA THR A 10 -48.37 -51.13 25.78
C THR A 10 -47.37 -51.25 24.65
N TYR A 11 -46.97 -52.49 24.33
CA TYR A 11 -46.12 -52.82 23.18
C TYR A 11 -46.97 -52.79 21.92
N ALA A 12 -46.58 -51.96 20.92
CA ALA A 12 -47.08 -52.03 19.58
C ALA A 12 -45.91 -52.49 18.68
N THR A 13 -45.99 -53.71 18.16
CA THR A 13 -45.11 -54.29 17.16
C THR A 13 -45.39 -53.60 15.82
N GLY A 14 -44.50 -52.67 15.40
CA GLY A 14 -44.53 -52.08 14.07
C GLY A 14 -43.53 -52.78 13.16
N VAL A 15 -44.04 -53.36 12.07
CA VAL A 15 -43.27 -53.93 10.96
C VAL A 15 -42.63 -52.78 10.21
N TRP A 16 -41.30 -52.73 10.14
CA TRP A 16 -40.56 -51.82 9.32
C TRP A 16 -40.34 -52.45 7.95
N LEU A 17 -41.05 -51.92 6.95
CA LEU A 17 -40.72 -52.11 5.52
C LEU A 17 -39.53 -51.27 5.17
N LEU A 18 -38.38 -51.89 4.94
CA LEU A 18 -37.18 -51.27 4.35
C LEU A 18 -37.48 -50.99 2.89
N LEU A 19 -37.84 -49.74 2.59
CA LEU A 19 -37.79 -49.19 1.22
C LEU A 19 -36.35 -48.78 0.93
N SER A 20 -35.57 -49.63 0.26
CA SER A 20 -34.31 -49.31 -0.35
C SER A 20 -34.56 -48.49 -1.60
N GLY A 21 -34.69 -47.15 -1.43
CA GLY A 21 -34.61 -46.19 -2.50
C GLY A 21 -33.14 -46.02 -2.94
N PRO A 22 -32.81 -45.89 -4.24
CA PRO A 22 -31.47 -45.59 -4.68
C PRO A 22 -31.08 -44.20 -4.09
N LEU A 23 -29.98 -44.16 -3.36
CA LEU A 23 -29.28 -42.90 -3.03
C LEU A 23 -28.80 -42.31 -4.35
N LEU A 24 -29.56 -41.41 -4.92
CA LEU A 24 -29.10 -40.46 -5.90
C LEU A 24 -28.05 -39.58 -5.21
N PHE A 25 -26.78 -39.93 -5.37
CA PHE A 25 -25.70 -38.99 -5.17
C PHE A 25 -25.93 -37.86 -6.17
N ALA A 26 -26.43 -36.73 -5.70
CA ALA A 26 -26.36 -35.51 -6.48
C ALA A 26 -24.89 -35.29 -6.77
N GLN A 27 -24.46 -35.56 -8.01
CA GLN A 27 -23.21 -35.02 -8.54
C GLN A 27 -23.40 -33.50 -8.50
N GLY A 28 -22.93 -32.89 -7.43
CA GLY A 28 -22.77 -31.44 -7.41
C GLY A 28 -21.89 -31.09 -8.60
N ASN A 29 -22.46 -30.35 -9.56
CA ASN A 29 -21.69 -29.71 -10.61
C ASN A 29 -20.70 -28.79 -9.89
N THR A 30 -19.49 -29.31 -9.60
CA THR A 30 -18.39 -28.48 -9.11
C THR A 30 -18.02 -27.57 -10.27
N SER A 31 -18.55 -26.35 -10.25
CA SER A 31 -18.18 -25.34 -11.23
C SER A 31 -16.66 -25.17 -11.17
N VAL A 32 -16.02 -25.16 -12.33
CA VAL A 32 -14.57 -24.98 -12.47
C VAL A 32 -14.36 -23.59 -13.05
N ALA A 33 -13.61 -22.74 -12.34
CA ALA A 33 -13.18 -21.45 -12.86
C ALA A 33 -11.94 -21.63 -13.73
N LYS A 34 -11.92 -21.01 -14.88
CA LYS A 34 -10.78 -21.03 -15.80
C LYS A 34 -9.92 -19.80 -15.61
N VAL A 35 -8.61 -20.04 -15.53
CA VAL A 35 -7.57 -19.02 -15.49
C VAL A 35 -6.65 -19.26 -16.67
N THR A 36 -6.44 -18.24 -17.50
CA THR A 36 -5.52 -18.27 -18.63
C THR A 36 -4.41 -17.28 -18.42
N ILE A 37 -3.16 -17.72 -18.51
CA ILE A 37 -1.97 -16.87 -18.42
C ILE A 37 -1.31 -16.80 -19.79
N ASP A 38 -0.98 -15.58 -20.24
CA ASP A 38 -0.20 -15.36 -21.46
C ASP A 38 1.06 -14.58 -21.14
N PRO A 39 2.22 -15.24 -21.00
CA PRO A 39 3.49 -14.59 -20.69
C PRO A 39 4.05 -13.74 -21.85
N ALA A 40 3.49 -13.84 -23.07
CA ALA A 40 3.91 -13.04 -24.21
C ALA A 40 3.26 -11.64 -24.21
N GLU A 41 2.09 -11.52 -23.59
CA GLU A 41 1.42 -10.23 -23.44
C GLU A 41 1.92 -9.53 -22.16
N ARG A 42 2.82 -8.55 -22.32
CA ARG A 42 3.57 -7.91 -21.24
C ARG A 42 3.07 -6.50 -20.98
N PHE A 43 3.23 -6.07 -19.73
CA PHE A 43 2.77 -4.76 -19.25
C PHE A 43 3.89 -4.01 -18.51
N GLN A 44 3.58 -3.41 -17.34
CA GLN A 44 4.55 -2.64 -16.58
C GLN A 44 5.56 -3.53 -15.83
N TRP A 45 6.72 -2.97 -15.60
CA TRP A 45 7.69 -3.44 -14.62
C TRP A 45 7.22 -3.09 -13.20
N ILE A 46 7.55 -3.91 -12.23
CA ILE A 46 7.28 -3.67 -10.83
C ILE A 46 8.47 -2.97 -10.21
N ASP A 47 8.25 -1.75 -9.70
CA ASP A 47 9.27 -0.97 -9.00
C ASP A 47 9.53 -1.53 -7.60
N GLY A 48 8.50 -2.05 -6.95
CA GLY A 48 8.59 -2.69 -5.65
C GLY A 48 7.32 -2.64 -4.85
N PHE A 49 7.40 -3.21 -3.67
CA PHE A 49 6.32 -3.16 -2.69
C PHE A 49 6.86 -2.66 -1.36
N GLY A 50 5.98 -2.06 -0.55
CA GLY A 50 6.46 -1.47 0.68
C GLY A 50 5.38 -1.15 1.69
N VAL A 51 5.81 -0.38 2.67
CA VAL A 51 4.99 0.03 3.81
C VAL A 51 5.24 1.49 4.14
N ASN A 52 4.28 2.08 4.84
CA ASN A 52 4.43 3.37 5.48
C ASN A 52 4.85 3.18 6.94
N PHE A 53 5.53 4.15 7.52
CA PHE A 53 5.62 4.30 8.97
C PHE A 53 5.95 5.73 9.38
N THR A 54 5.51 6.09 10.58
CA THR A 54 5.75 7.39 11.17
C THR A 54 7.12 7.39 11.87
N GLY A 55 8.06 8.16 11.34
CA GLY A 55 9.46 8.18 11.76
C GLY A 55 9.70 8.43 13.27
N PRO A 56 8.99 9.38 13.91
CA PRO A 56 9.04 9.62 15.36
C PRO A 56 8.79 8.38 16.23
N TYR A 57 8.10 7.39 15.72
CA TYR A 57 7.79 6.15 16.45
C TYR A 57 8.84 5.05 16.26
N PHE A 58 9.90 5.33 15.50
CA PHE A 58 10.98 4.36 15.35
C PHE A 58 11.73 4.15 16.68
N ARG A 59 11.90 2.90 17.05
CA ARG A 59 12.66 2.46 18.22
C ARG A 59 13.59 1.30 17.86
N ASP A 60 14.70 1.19 18.58
CA ASP A 60 15.69 0.16 18.31
C ASP A 60 15.18 -1.27 18.59
N ASP A 61 14.22 -1.44 19.49
CA ASP A 61 13.57 -2.72 19.79
C ASP A 61 12.66 -3.22 18.65
N GLN A 62 12.27 -2.34 17.71
CA GLN A 62 11.50 -2.69 16.52
C GLN A 62 12.33 -3.33 15.39
N LYS A 63 13.66 -3.34 15.49
CA LYS A 63 14.54 -3.83 14.41
C LYS A 63 14.24 -5.27 13.99
N ALA A 64 13.81 -6.14 14.91
CA ALA A 64 13.40 -7.50 14.57
C ALA A 64 12.13 -7.50 13.69
N MET A 65 11.14 -6.66 14.01
CA MET A 65 9.93 -6.48 13.19
C MET A 65 10.27 -5.90 11.81
N PHE A 66 11.12 -4.86 11.75
CA PHE A 66 11.61 -4.33 10.47
C PHE A 66 12.37 -5.39 9.67
N GLY A 67 13.13 -6.27 10.33
CA GLY A 67 13.75 -7.44 9.71
C GLY A 67 12.71 -8.35 9.04
N MET A 68 11.60 -8.63 9.72
CA MET A 68 10.50 -9.39 9.12
C MET A 68 9.85 -8.66 7.93
N LEU A 69 9.65 -7.34 8.02
CA LEU A 69 9.11 -6.57 6.89
C LEU A 69 10.03 -6.63 5.66
N ILE A 70 11.35 -6.57 5.85
CA ILE A 70 12.33 -6.56 4.77
C ILE A 70 12.57 -7.97 4.22
N ASP A 71 12.89 -8.94 5.10
CA ASP A 71 13.41 -10.24 4.70
C ASP A 71 12.30 -11.27 4.44
N ASP A 72 11.25 -11.27 5.28
CA ASP A 72 10.15 -12.24 5.16
C ASP A 72 8.97 -11.70 4.36
N LEU A 73 8.48 -10.49 4.65
CA LEU A 73 7.43 -9.88 3.83
C LEU A 73 7.94 -9.55 2.43
N GLY A 74 9.16 -9.05 2.32
CA GLY A 74 9.77 -8.66 1.05
C GLY A 74 9.59 -7.18 0.70
N ALA A 75 9.33 -6.32 1.69
CA ALA A 75 9.23 -4.89 1.49
C ALA A 75 10.57 -4.29 1.03
N THR A 76 10.52 -3.51 -0.05
CA THR A 76 11.70 -2.85 -0.65
C THR A 76 11.58 -1.33 -0.69
N ILE A 77 10.38 -0.80 -0.43
CA ILE A 77 10.10 0.63 -0.38
C ILE A 77 9.51 0.97 0.98
N PHE A 78 10.06 1.99 1.65
CA PHE A 78 9.54 2.50 2.90
C PHE A 78 9.24 3.99 2.74
N ARG A 79 7.96 4.36 2.83
CA ARG A 79 7.54 5.76 2.87
C ARG A 79 7.50 6.19 4.32
N VAL A 80 8.33 7.16 4.65
CA VAL A 80 8.56 7.58 6.03
C VAL A 80 8.11 9.01 6.21
N VAL A 81 7.22 9.24 7.17
CA VAL A 81 6.78 10.56 7.58
C VAL A 81 7.70 11.02 8.72
N PRO A 82 8.56 12.04 8.52
CA PRO A 82 9.55 12.48 9.50
C PRO A 82 8.96 13.13 10.74
N TYR A 83 7.75 13.67 10.59
CA TYR A 83 7.06 14.35 11.66
C TYR A 83 5.55 14.16 11.54
N LEU A 84 4.87 14.12 12.68
CA LEU A 84 3.42 13.93 12.71
C LEU A 84 2.65 15.21 12.46
N VAL A 85 1.44 15.00 12.02
CA VAL A 85 0.32 15.91 11.84
C VAL A 85 0.29 17.03 12.91
N TYR A 86 -0.02 18.24 12.51
CA TYR A 86 -0.11 19.48 13.34
C TYR A 86 1.19 20.02 13.88
N SER A 87 2.28 19.49 13.45
CA SER A 87 3.57 19.92 13.94
C SER A 87 4.22 20.84 12.95
N ASN A 88 3.91 22.08 13.10
CA ASN A 88 4.66 23.13 12.45
C ASN A 88 6.05 23.17 13.06
N TRP A 89 7.02 22.48 12.43
CA TRP A 89 8.38 22.58 12.93
C TRP A 89 8.99 23.96 12.69
N GLU A 90 8.35 24.78 11.84
CA GLU A 90 8.59 26.21 11.69
C GLU A 90 7.39 27.00 12.19
N GLU A 91 7.20 27.07 13.51
CA GLU A 91 6.05 27.71 14.17
C GLU A 91 5.97 29.21 13.92
N VAL A 92 7.10 29.85 13.67
CA VAL A 92 7.24 31.27 13.33
C VAL A 92 8.19 31.40 12.16
N ASN A 93 7.93 32.38 11.29
CA ASN A 93 8.88 32.70 10.23
C ASN A 93 10.25 33.01 10.85
N ASP A 94 11.27 32.26 10.48
CA ASP A 94 12.59 32.33 11.07
C ASP A 94 13.37 33.57 10.64
N ASN A 95 13.03 34.17 9.50
CA ASN A 95 13.60 35.41 8.96
C ASN A 95 12.71 36.02 7.84
N ASP A 96 13.08 37.18 7.34
CA ASP A 96 12.32 37.92 6.30
C ASP A 96 12.63 37.47 4.87
N GLY A 97 13.48 36.47 4.68
CA GLY A 97 13.96 36.12 3.34
C GLY A 97 14.04 34.65 3.05
N PRO A 98 13.10 34.10 2.22
CA PRO A 98 13.01 32.65 1.91
C PRO A 98 14.22 32.08 1.19
N ASN A 99 15.21 32.91 0.91
CA ASN A 99 16.45 32.48 0.25
C ASN A 99 17.62 32.25 1.22
N VAL A 100 17.42 32.53 2.51
CA VAL A 100 18.44 32.45 3.57
C VAL A 100 18.00 31.45 4.62
N MET A 101 18.59 30.26 4.57
CA MET A 101 18.35 29.21 5.59
C MET A 101 18.85 29.65 6.95
N ASN A 102 18.01 29.72 7.94
CA ASN A 102 18.44 29.89 9.34
C ASN A 102 18.87 28.56 9.96
N TRP A 103 20.10 28.17 9.69
CA TRP A 103 20.62 26.89 10.18
C TRP A 103 20.76 26.78 11.69
N GLU A 104 20.77 27.88 12.41
CA GLU A 104 20.71 27.83 13.88
C GLU A 104 19.35 27.30 14.33
N TYR A 105 18.25 27.85 13.73
CA TYR A 105 16.88 27.41 13.99
C TYR A 105 16.68 25.94 13.58
N TYR A 106 16.96 25.61 12.32
CA TYR A 106 16.72 24.28 11.77
C TYR A 106 17.58 23.19 12.43
N ASN A 107 18.86 23.44 12.70
CA ASN A 107 19.71 22.47 13.41
C ASN A 107 19.21 22.18 14.82
N ASN A 108 18.74 23.21 15.54
CA ASN A 108 18.16 23.04 16.86
C ASN A 108 16.89 22.17 16.79
N ARG A 109 16.05 22.43 15.81
CA ARG A 109 14.78 21.71 15.62
C ARG A 109 15.03 20.25 15.22
N TYR A 110 15.82 19.99 14.19
CA TYR A 110 16.05 18.66 13.62
C TYR A 110 16.96 17.76 14.45
N SER A 111 17.72 18.29 15.38
CA SER A 111 18.45 17.50 16.38
C SER A 111 17.62 17.09 17.59
N GLY A 112 16.36 17.52 17.67
CA GLY A 112 15.45 17.16 18.74
C GLY A 112 15.06 15.67 18.74
N PRO A 113 14.56 15.14 19.88
CA PRO A 113 14.33 13.69 20.07
C PRO A 113 13.38 13.06 19.02
N ILE A 114 12.36 13.81 18.59
CA ILE A 114 11.36 13.37 17.61
C ILE A 114 12.03 13.11 16.26
N PHE A 115 12.79 14.09 15.76
CA PHE A 115 13.52 13.94 14.51
C PHE A 115 14.67 12.95 14.61
N GLU A 116 15.38 12.88 15.77
CA GLU A 116 16.45 11.90 15.94
C GLU A 116 15.95 10.46 15.87
N ALA A 117 14.74 10.15 16.35
CA ALA A 117 14.11 8.85 16.16
C ALA A 117 13.92 8.55 14.66
N THR A 118 13.41 9.53 13.91
CA THR A 118 13.27 9.44 12.46
C THR A 118 14.60 9.18 11.76
N TRP A 119 15.64 9.97 12.09
CA TRP A 119 16.96 9.80 11.46
C TRP A 119 17.56 8.42 11.74
N ARG A 120 17.37 7.89 12.95
CA ARG A 120 17.80 6.51 13.27
C ARG A 120 17.06 5.47 12.43
N GLY A 121 15.74 5.63 12.25
CA GLY A 121 14.94 4.74 11.40
C GLY A 121 15.41 4.77 9.96
N LEU A 122 15.60 5.97 9.40
CA LEU A 122 16.07 6.13 8.02
C LEU A 122 17.46 5.56 7.80
N ARG A 123 18.42 5.83 8.74
CA ARG A 123 19.77 5.23 8.69
C ARG A 123 19.74 3.71 8.85
N TYR A 124 18.81 3.18 9.66
CA TYR A 124 18.64 1.75 9.77
C TYR A 124 18.21 1.15 8.42
N LEU A 125 17.23 1.74 7.72
CA LEU A 125 16.83 1.31 6.37
C LEU A 125 18.01 1.36 5.40
N ASN A 126 18.81 2.45 5.41
CA ASN A 126 20.02 2.53 4.59
C ASN A 126 21.02 1.41 4.90
N SER A 127 21.20 1.06 6.17
CA SER A 127 22.08 -0.06 6.58
C SER A 127 21.59 -1.42 6.05
N ARG A 128 20.30 -1.50 5.66
CA ARG A 128 19.69 -2.68 5.05
C ARG A 128 19.63 -2.58 3.52
N GLY A 129 20.32 -1.58 2.92
CA GLY A 129 20.35 -1.36 1.48
C GLY A 129 19.07 -0.73 0.90
N ILE A 130 18.20 -0.19 1.74
CA ILE A 130 16.95 0.44 1.33
C ILE A 130 17.12 1.96 1.33
N ARG A 131 16.74 2.60 0.21
CA ARG A 131 16.62 4.06 0.08
C ARG A 131 15.17 4.43 0.36
N PRO A 132 14.86 5.05 1.54
CA PRO A 132 13.50 5.39 1.89
C PRO A 132 12.95 6.54 1.05
N VAL A 133 11.62 6.62 0.97
CA VAL A 133 10.90 7.81 0.52
C VAL A 133 10.66 8.70 1.72
N ILE A 134 11.02 9.97 1.65
CA ILE A 134 10.66 10.96 2.66
C ILE A 134 9.38 11.65 2.20
N ALA A 135 8.32 11.58 3.01
CA ALA A 135 7.04 12.20 2.71
C ALA A 135 6.61 13.10 3.87
N LEU A 136 6.22 14.33 3.55
CA LEU A 136 5.72 15.26 4.54
C LEU A 136 4.20 15.14 4.64
N MET A 137 3.68 15.23 5.86
CA MET A 137 2.26 15.13 6.17
C MET A 137 1.91 16.20 7.20
N GLY A 138 0.71 16.76 7.07
CA GLY A 138 0.17 17.71 8.01
C GLY A 138 0.04 19.14 7.47
N PRO A 139 -0.56 20.03 8.27
CA PRO A 139 -0.79 21.40 7.88
C PRO A 139 0.51 22.20 7.79
N VAL A 140 0.49 23.23 6.97
CA VAL A 140 1.53 24.27 6.99
C VAL A 140 1.32 25.23 8.18
N PRO A 141 2.37 25.98 8.59
CA PRO A 141 2.26 27.04 9.59
C PRO A 141 1.17 28.05 9.28
N TYR A 142 0.48 28.58 10.30
CA TYR A 142 -0.60 29.55 10.14
C TYR A 142 -0.19 30.82 9.40
N TRP A 143 1.07 31.23 9.55
CA TRP A 143 1.58 32.40 8.89
C TRP A 143 1.74 32.21 7.38
N MET A 144 1.71 30.96 6.89
CA MET A 144 1.74 30.60 5.46
C MET A 144 0.35 30.53 4.81
N VAL A 145 -0.75 30.57 5.56
CA VAL A 145 -2.11 30.47 4.98
C VAL A 145 -2.73 31.82 4.75
N ASP A 146 -3.66 31.92 3.78
CA ASP A 146 -4.26 33.19 3.33
C ASP A 146 -4.96 33.97 4.44
N ASP A 147 -5.70 33.28 5.29
CA ASP A 147 -6.54 33.91 6.31
C ASP A 147 -5.91 33.92 7.71
N LYS A 148 -4.75 33.30 7.87
CA LYS A 148 -4.03 33.17 9.15
C LYS A 148 -4.90 32.66 10.30
N ALA A 149 -5.98 31.96 9.96
CA ALA A 149 -6.87 31.35 10.94
C ALA A 149 -6.35 30.00 11.41
N PRO A 150 -6.62 29.61 12.67
CA PRO A 150 -6.27 28.27 13.11
C PRO A 150 -6.95 27.22 12.25
N PRO A 151 -6.29 26.08 11.95
CA PRO A 151 -6.88 25.03 11.14
C PRO A 151 -8.17 24.52 11.77
N PRO A 152 -9.17 24.16 10.94
CA PRO A 152 -10.36 23.49 11.43
C PRO A 152 -9.99 22.14 12.04
N THR A 153 -10.88 21.64 12.86
CA THR A 153 -10.68 20.41 13.62
C THR A 153 -10.95 19.12 12.82
N HIS A 154 -11.34 19.25 11.54
CA HIS A 154 -11.63 18.09 10.68
C HIS A 154 -11.27 18.36 9.22
N ASP A 155 -10.91 17.31 8.51
CA ASP A 155 -10.59 17.37 7.10
C ASP A 155 -11.82 17.48 6.21
N VAL A 156 -11.66 18.14 5.05
CA VAL A 156 -12.76 18.30 4.07
C VAL A 156 -13.13 17.01 3.37
N CYS A 157 -12.25 16.02 3.31
CA CYS A 157 -12.60 14.70 2.81
C CYS A 157 -13.56 13.95 3.76
N ASN A 158 -13.66 14.39 5.00
CA ASN A 158 -14.74 13.97 5.87
C ASN A 158 -16.05 14.60 5.39
N LYS A 159 -16.90 13.82 4.74
CA LYS A 159 -18.17 14.23 4.11
C LYS A 159 -19.16 14.98 5.02
N SER A 160 -18.87 15.09 6.31
CA SER A 160 -19.64 15.89 7.27
C SER A 160 -19.18 17.36 7.37
N ALA A 161 -18.02 17.71 6.82
CA ALA A 161 -17.53 19.09 6.82
C ALA A 161 -18.33 19.93 5.80
N LYS A 162 -19.01 20.97 6.28
CA LYS A 162 -19.88 21.83 5.46
C LYS A 162 -19.23 23.14 5.02
N GLU A 163 -18.08 23.48 5.57
CA GLU A 163 -17.42 24.76 5.35
C GLU A 163 -16.06 24.56 4.67
N PRO A 164 -15.68 25.43 3.72
CA PRO A 164 -14.32 25.42 3.19
C PRO A 164 -13.34 25.74 4.31
N SER A 165 -12.32 24.93 4.43
CA SER A 165 -11.31 25.09 5.45
C SER A 165 -10.36 26.25 5.12
N PRO A 166 -10.08 27.15 6.07
CA PRO A 166 -9.07 28.19 5.93
C PRO A 166 -7.67 27.56 6.10
N SER A 167 -7.16 26.95 5.08
CA SER A 167 -5.83 26.32 5.10
C SER A 167 -5.15 26.38 3.74
N HIS A 168 -5.63 27.26 2.86
CA HIS A 168 -5.06 27.46 1.53
C HIS A 168 -3.67 28.08 1.65
N LEU A 169 -2.67 27.40 1.11
CA LEU A 169 -1.30 27.89 1.09
C LEU A 169 -1.23 29.17 0.24
N ASN A 170 -0.88 30.29 0.89
CA ASN A 170 -0.79 31.59 0.24
C ASN A 170 0.26 31.55 -0.88
N PRO A 171 -0.08 31.93 -2.12
CA PRO A 171 0.87 31.98 -3.22
C PRO A 171 2.13 32.80 -2.97
N ALA A 172 2.03 33.85 -2.13
CA ALA A 172 3.21 34.64 -1.74
C ALA A 172 4.20 33.86 -0.85
N MET A 173 3.72 32.76 -0.23
CA MET A 173 4.51 31.94 0.70
C MET A 173 5.09 30.67 0.03
N TYR A 174 4.93 30.48 -1.28
CA TYR A 174 5.56 29.31 -1.95
C TYR A 174 7.07 29.24 -1.80
N PRO A 175 7.83 30.37 -1.82
CA PRO A 175 9.27 30.33 -1.55
C PRO A 175 9.60 29.93 -0.09
N GLU A 176 8.82 30.41 0.89
CA GLU A 176 8.97 30.05 2.31
C GLU A 176 8.62 28.57 2.54
N PHE A 177 7.52 28.09 1.96
CA PHE A 177 7.19 26.66 1.97
C PHE A 177 8.32 25.82 1.38
N ALA A 178 8.89 26.25 0.26
CA ALA A 178 10.03 25.54 -0.36
C ALA A 178 11.28 25.57 0.53
N GLU A 179 11.49 26.65 1.29
CA GLU A 179 12.57 26.72 2.28
C GLU A 179 12.35 25.72 3.39
N GLU A 180 11.19 25.75 4.05
CA GLU A 180 10.84 24.86 5.14
C GLU A 180 11.06 23.39 4.75
N VAL A 181 10.41 22.93 3.67
CA VAL A 181 10.45 21.52 3.30
C VAL A 181 11.83 21.07 2.78
N VAL A 182 12.56 21.96 2.10
CA VAL A 182 13.91 21.64 1.59
C VAL A 182 14.94 21.69 2.71
N SER A 183 14.79 22.52 3.73
CA SER A 183 15.67 22.52 4.91
C SER A 183 15.72 21.14 5.58
N LEU A 184 14.56 20.49 5.69
CA LEU A 184 14.47 19.14 6.26
C LEU A 184 15.22 18.09 5.43
N VAL A 185 15.01 18.07 4.13
CA VAL A 185 15.69 17.09 3.27
C VAL A 185 17.20 17.39 3.12
N MET A 186 17.62 18.65 3.21
CA MET A 186 19.02 19.02 3.34
C MET A 186 19.63 18.48 4.64
N TYR A 187 18.94 18.66 5.77
CA TYR A 187 19.37 18.09 7.04
C TYR A 187 19.48 16.57 6.95
N ALA A 188 18.46 15.90 6.42
CA ALA A 188 18.45 14.46 6.20
C ALA A 188 19.70 14.00 5.41
N ARG A 189 20.01 14.65 4.28
CA ARG A 189 21.11 14.30 3.40
C ARG A 189 22.46 14.63 4.03
N TYR A 190 22.67 15.88 4.47
CA TYR A 190 23.99 16.41 4.80
C TYR A 190 24.35 16.29 6.28
N LYS A 191 23.38 16.23 7.20
CA LYS A 191 23.60 16.15 8.66
C LYS A 191 23.25 14.78 9.22
N ALA A 192 22.09 14.25 8.89
CA ALA A 192 21.68 12.93 9.33
C ALA A 192 22.27 11.78 8.50
N HIS A 193 22.93 12.09 7.35
CA HIS A 193 23.57 11.13 6.46
C HIS A 193 22.61 10.04 5.93
N VAL A 194 21.41 10.44 5.54
CA VAL A 194 20.40 9.56 4.95
C VAL A 194 20.55 9.58 3.43
N ASP A 195 20.64 8.40 2.82
CA ASP A 195 20.54 8.22 1.38
C ASP A 195 19.08 7.95 1.01
N PHE A 196 18.49 8.82 0.19
CA PHE A 196 17.12 8.73 -0.30
C PHE A 196 17.06 9.27 -1.74
N GLU A 197 16.05 8.84 -2.49
CA GLU A 197 15.86 9.23 -3.89
C GLU A 197 14.58 10.03 -4.10
N TYR A 198 13.49 9.67 -3.40
CA TYR A 198 12.18 10.26 -3.57
C TYR A 198 11.79 11.13 -2.38
N PHE A 199 11.13 12.23 -2.70
CA PHE A 199 10.61 13.18 -1.75
C PHE A 199 9.19 13.60 -2.13
N SER A 200 8.22 13.46 -1.22
CA SER A 200 6.88 14.03 -1.32
C SER A 200 6.79 15.25 -0.42
N PRO A 201 6.69 16.47 -0.96
CA PRO A 201 6.70 17.69 -0.15
C PRO A 201 5.41 17.97 0.60
N PHE A 202 4.33 17.26 0.30
CA PHE A 202 3.03 17.34 0.97
C PHE A 202 2.24 16.06 0.77
N ASN A 203 1.26 15.84 1.64
CA ASN A 203 0.31 14.73 1.61
C ASN A 203 -1.09 15.28 1.35
N GLU A 204 -1.91 14.56 0.63
CA GLU A 204 -3.37 14.71 0.49
C GLU A 204 -3.88 16.17 0.50
N THR A 205 -3.36 16.99 -0.39
CA THR A 205 -3.77 18.41 -0.53
C THR A 205 -5.25 18.58 -0.91
N ASP A 206 -5.92 17.50 -1.24
CA ASP A 206 -7.36 17.36 -1.47
C ASP A 206 -8.13 16.86 -0.23
N CYS A 207 -7.42 16.52 0.87
CA CYS A 207 -7.98 16.12 2.17
C CYS A 207 -7.36 16.96 3.31
N TYR A 208 -7.48 18.27 3.21
CA TYR A 208 -6.89 19.25 4.11
C TYR A 208 -7.83 19.58 5.30
N PRO A 209 -7.34 20.19 6.39
CA PRO A 209 -5.97 20.63 6.64
C PRO A 209 -5.09 19.62 7.37
N ALA A 210 -5.63 18.59 7.98
CA ALA A 210 -4.88 17.70 8.86
C ALA A 210 -3.90 16.84 8.08
N GLU A 211 -4.30 16.34 6.91
CA GLU A 211 -3.47 15.48 6.08
C GLU A 211 -2.46 16.26 5.25
N GLY A 212 -2.78 17.51 4.88
CA GLY A 212 -1.90 18.37 4.10
C GLY A 212 -2.42 19.81 3.97
N PRO A 213 -1.60 20.75 3.44
CA PRO A 213 -2.08 22.06 3.12
C PRO A 213 -3.09 22.01 1.96
N ARG A 214 -4.09 22.89 1.96
CA ARG A 214 -4.90 23.08 0.77
C ARG A 214 -4.05 23.71 -0.33
N ILE A 215 -3.92 23.02 -1.45
CA ILE A 215 -3.31 23.51 -2.68
C ILE A 215 -4.29 23.20 -3.81
N ASP A 216 -4.78 24.22 -4.49
CA ASP A 216 -5.70 23.98 -5.60
C ASP A 216 -4.95 23.32 -6.78
N PRO A 217 -5.57 22.44 -7.57
CA PRO A 217 -4.89 21.67 -8.61
C PRO A 217 -4.06 22.51 -9.60
N LYS A 218 -4.58 23.69 -9.99
CA LYS A 218 -3.88 24.60 -10.91
C LYS A 218 -2.65 25.30 -10.30
N GLU A 219 -2.53 25.26 -8.99
CA GLU A 219 -1.41 25.86 -8.25
C GLU A 219 -0.32 24.83 -7.93
N ALA A 220 -0.68 23.56 -7.90
CA ALA A 220 0.26 22.49 -7.59
C ALA A 220 1.58 22.55 -8.40
N PRO A 221 1.57 22.83 -9.73
CA PRO A 221 2.82 22.97 -10.47
C PRO A 221 3.70 24.13 -9.98
N LYS A 222 3.10 25.24 -9.50
CA LYS A 222 3.86 26.40 -9.01
C LYS A 222 4.53 26.10 -7.69
N VAL A 223 3.80 25.47 -6.75
CA VAL A 223 4.35 25.06 -5.46
C VAL A 223 5.46 24.03 -5.65
N LEU A 224 5.18 22.97 -6.42
CA LEU A 224 6.14 21.93 -6.74
C LEU A 224 7.36 22.47 -7.49
N GLY A 225 7.15 23.43 -8.40
CA GLY A 225 8.21 24.13 -9.13
C GLY A 225 9.11 24.94 -8.20
N ALA A 226 8.55 25.62 -7.18
CA ALA A 226 9.33 26.32 -6.17
C ALA A 226 10.21 25.33 -5.37
N VAL A 227 9.64 24.18 -4.95
CA VAL A 227 10.38 23.12 -4.24
C VAL A 227 11.47 22.55 -5.14
N ALA A 228 11.18 22.22 -6.40
CA ALA A 228 12.15 21.69 -7.36
C ALA A 228 13.32 22.66 -7.61
N ALA A 229 13.02 23.94 -7.79
CA ALA A 229 14.02 24.99 -7.97
C ALA A 229 14.91 25.13 -6.73
N ARG A 230 14.31 25.05 -5.53
CA ARG A 230 15.06 25.11 -4.27
C ARG A 230 15.93 23.87 -4.07
N LEU A 231 15.44 22.66 -4.30
CA LEU A 231 16.25 21.43 -4.27
C LEU A 231 17.47 21.54 -5.19
N LYS A 232 17.27 22.01 -6.42
CA LYS A 232 18.37 22.20 -7.37
C LYS A 232 19.39 23.24 -6.89
N LYS A 233 18.93 24.37 -6.34
CA LYS A 233 19.80 25.42 -5.78
C LYS A 233 20.68 24.90 -4.66
N GLU A 234 20.14 24.03 -3.81
CA GLU A 234 20.81 23.48 -2.64
C GLU A 234 21.63 22.19 -2.93
N GLY A 235 21.82 21.84 -4.20
CA GLY A 235 22.62 20.69 -4.61
C GLY A 235 21.90 19.34 -4.49
N LEU A 236 20.58 19.33 -4.36
CA LEU A 236 19.71 18.15 -4.28
C LEU A 236 18.93 17.91 -5.59
N GLY A 237 19.50 18.30 -6.74
CA GLY A 237 18.86 18.12 -8.04
C GLY A 237 18.70 16.65 -8.47
N ASP A 238 19.33 15.70 -7.79
CA ASP A 238 19.16 14.27 -7.94
C ASP A 238 17.88 13.73 -7.28
N VAL A 239 17.33 14.43 -6.28
CA VAL A 239 16.11 14.05 -5.58
C VAL A 239 14.91 14.18 -6.50
N LYS A 240 14.15 13.10 -6.65
CA LYS A 240 12.94 13.05 -7.47
C LYS A 240 11.71 13.37 -6.64
N LEU A 241 10.82 14.20 -7.20
CA LEU A 241 9.55 14.51 -6.56
C LEU A 241 8.55 13.36 -6.79
N MET A 242 7.92 12.94 -5.73
CA MET A 242 6.71 12.14 -5.73
C MET A 242 5.54 13.12 -5.66
N VAL A 243 4.65 13.08 -6.66
CA VAL A 243 3.67 14.15 -6.87
C VAL A 243 2.25 13.63 -6.90
N ALA A 244 1.34 14.54 -6.64
CA ALA A 244 -0.06 14.37 -6.39
C ALA A 244 -0.35 13.84 -4.98
N ASP A 245 0.06 12.63 -4.64
CA ASP A 245 -0.16 12.00 -3.32
C ASP A 245 -1.59 12.24 -2.78
N GLN A 246 -2.58 11.97 -3.68
CA GLN A 246 -3.98 12.36 -3.49
C GLN A 246 -4.78 11.31 -2.72
N ALA A 247 -5.63 11.78 -1.78
CA ALA A 247 -6.66 10.98 -1.12
C ALA A 247 -7.80 10.61 -2.09
N ILE A 248 -8.18 11.55 -2.96
CA ILE A 248 -9.26 11.38 -3.94
C ILE A 248 -8.64 11.25 -5.34
N ILE A 249 -8.71 10.07 -5.92
CA ILE A 249 -8.07 9.76 -7.20
C ILE A 249 -8.83 10.44 -8.33
N THR A 250 -8.30 11.57 -8.81
CA THR A 250 -8.81 12.33 -9.96
C THR A 250 -7.66 12.71 -10.90
N ASN A 251 -7.99 13.25 -12.08
CA ASN A 251 -6.98 13.83 -12.98
C ASN A 251 -6.70 15.32 -12.70
N ASP A 252 -7.36 15.92 -11.73
CA ASP A 252 -7.30 17.36 -11.53
C ASP A 252 -5.88 17.87 -11.24
N TYR A 253 -5.11 17.11 -10.43
CA TYR A 253 -3.69 17.42 -10.17
C TYR A 253 -2.77 16.88 -11.27
N VAL A 254 -3.11 15.75 -11.88
CA VAL A 254 -2.28 15.09 -12.90
C VAL A 254 -2.12 15.97 -14.14
N GLU A 255 -3.23 16.56 -14.61
CA GLU A 255 -3.23 17.39 -15.84
C GLU A 255 -2.28 18.58 -15.76
N PRO A 256 -2.39 19.50 -14.79
CA PRO A 256 -1.53 20.67 -14.75
C PRO A 256 -0.06 20.32 -14.48
N ILE A 257 0.23 19.23 -13.75
CA ILE A 257 1.60 18.77 -13.53
C ILE A 257 2.21 18.26 -14.84
N LEU A 258 1.48 17.46 -15.64
CA LEU A 258 1.94 16.97 -16.94
C LEU A 258 2.18 18.09 -17.95
N GLU A 259 1.49 19.22 -17.83
CA GLU A 259 1.65 20.39 -18.71
C GLU A 259 2.92 21.20 -18.39
N ASP A 260 3.45 21.12 -17.17
CA ASP A 260 4.68 21.82 -16.76
C ASP A 260 5.94 21.01 -17.10
N ARG A 261 6.57 21.34 -18.25
CA ARG A 261 7.74 20.64 -18.76
C ARG A 261 8.98 20.76 -17.87
N GLU A 262 9.14 21.89 -17.17
CA GLU A 262 10.30 22.09 -16.29
C GLU A 262 10.13 21.27 -15.00
N LEU A 263 8.96 21.29 -14.43
CA LEU A 263 8.63 20.45 -13.27
C LEU A 263 8.78 18.96 -13.59
N MET A 264 8.29 18.50 -14.74
CA MET A 264 8.37 17.09 -15.14
C MET A 264 9.80 16.54 -15.26
N LYS A 265 10.83 17.38 -15.36
CA LYS A 265 12.24 16.92 -15.27
C LYS A 265 12.61 16.40 -13.86
N GLN A 266 11.90 16.89 -12.83
CA GLN A 266 12.14 16.54 -11.45
C GLN A 266 11.12 15.51 -10.92
N VAL A 267 9.96 15.37 -11.58
CA VAL A 267 8.96 14.37 -11.22
C VAL A 267 9.51 12.97 -11.46
N GLY A 268 9.49 12.16 -10.42
CA GLY A 268 9.88 10.75 -10.48
C GLY A 268 8.68 9.81 -10.57
N VAL A 269 7.57 10.15 -9.90
CA VAL A 269 6.40 9.28 -9.82
C VAL A 269 5.13 10.09 -9.54
N PHE A 270 4.01 9.65 -10.12
CA PHE A 270 2.67 10.05 -9.69
C PHE A 270 2.17 9.09 -8.61
N SER A 271 1.70 9.64 -7.50
CA SER A 271 1.29 8.89 -6.32
C SER A 271 -0.16 9.13 -5.94
N PHE A 272 -0.82 8.09 -5.44
CA PHE A 272 -2.23 8.11 -5.03
C PHE A 272 -2.44 7.23 -3.81
N HIS A 273 -3.53 7.52 -3.06
CA HIS A 273 -3.97 6.72 -1.92
C HIS A 273 -5.28 6.03 -2.25
N THR A 274 -5.47 4.79 -1.80
CA THR A 274 -6.72 4.07 -1.96
C THR A 274 -7.06 3.22 -0.76
N TYR A 275 -8.15 3.59 -0.10
CA TYR A 275 -8.74 2.85 1.01
C TYR A 275 -10.13 2.29 0.66
N GLY A 276 -10.57 2.47 -0.57
CA GLY A 276 -11.87 2.03 -1.09
C GLY A 276 -11.76 1.42 -2.48
N GLU A 277 -12.90 1.27 -3.15
CA GLU A 277 -13.01 0.69 -4.50
C GLU A 277 -12.62 1.69 -5.62
N ASN A 278 -11.66 2.56 -5.34
CA ASN A 278 -11.17 3.55 -6.30
C ASN A 278 -10.32 2.90 -7.40
N SER A 279 -10.26 3.55 -8.55
CA SER A 279 -9.53 3.09 -9.71
C SER A 279 -8.46 4.10 -10.13
N VAL A 280 -7.22 3.65 -10.27
CA VAL A 280 -6.12 4.45 -10.83
C VAL A 280 -5.99 4.33 -12.34
N GLY A 281 -6.84 3.52 -12.97
CA GLY A 281 -6.80 3.27 -14.41
C GLY A 281 -6.92 4.53 -15.28
N PRO A 282 -7.81 5.49 -15.00
CA PRO A 282 -7.88 6.75 -15.75
C PRO A 282 -6.59 7.56 -15.71
N GLN A 283 -5.97 7.69 -14.52
CA GLN A 283 -4.72 8.42 -14.31
C GLN A 283 -3.56 7.77 -15.04
N LEU A 284 -3.46 6.45 -14.96
CA LEU A 284 -2.47 5.67 -15.71
C LEU A 284 -2.62 5.86 -17.22
N ARG A 285 -3.84 5.78 -17.75
CA ARG A 285 -4.07 6.04 -19.19
C ARG A 285 -3.68 7.46 -19.56
N ARG A 286 -3.95 8.43 -18.69
CA ARG A 286 -3.61 9.84 -18.94
C ARG A 286 -2.09 10.06 -18.98
N VAL A 287 -1.36 9.50 -18.02
CA VAL A 287 0.11 9.55 -17.99
C VAL A 287 0.69 8.88 -19.24
N LYS A 288 0.22 7.67 -19.58
CA LYS A 288 0.67 6.94 -20.77
C LYS A 288 0.38 7.67 -22.10
N ALA A 289 -0.71 8.44 -22.16
CA ALA A 289 -1.07 9.24 -23.34
C ALA A 289 -0.35 10.60 -23.40
N SER A 290 0.46 10.96 -22.40
CA SER A 290 1.21 12.22 -22.32
C SER A 290 2.55 12.13 -23.04
N GLN A 291 3.34 13.21 -22.94
CA GLN A 291 4.74 13.23 -23.37
C GLN A 291 5.68 12.44 -22.44
N TYR A 292 5.15 11.90 -21.32
CA TYR A 292 5.89 11.22 -20.26
C TYR A 292 5.35 9.81 -19.97
N PRO A 293 5.18 8.94 -20.99
CA PRO A 293 4.49 7.65 -20.84
C PRO A 293 5.22 6.66 -19.94
N GLN A 294 6.49 6.94 -19.63
CA GLN A 294 7.32 6.09 -18.76
C GLN A 294 7.30 6.50 -17.29
N THR A 295 6.66 7.64 -16.94
CA THR A 295 6.55 8.05 -15.53
C THR A 295 5.69 7.03 -14.78
N PRO A 296 6.22 6.38 -13.73
CA PRO A 296 5.50 5.37 -12.99
C PRO A 296 4.34 5.98 -12.18
N VAL A 297 3.39 5.12 -11.84
CA VAL A 297 2.27 5.45 -10.96
C VAL A 297 2.27 4.47 -9.81
N TRP A 298 2.34 5.00 -8.59
CA TRP A 298 2.37 4.23 -7.35
C TRP A 298 1.11 4.45 -6.52
N LEU A 299 0.68 3.42 -5.81
CA LEU A 299 -0.19 3.58 -4.67
C LEU A 299 0.69 3.69 -3.42
N THR A 300 0.90 4.90 -2.97
CA THR A 300 1.78 5.22 -1.83
C THR A 300 1.11 5.00 -0.49
N GLU A 301 -0.21 4.86 -0.50
CA GLU A 301 -0.98 4.33 0.61
C GLU A 301 -2.13 3.46 0.10
N TYR A 302 -2.28 2.28 0.67
CA TYR A 302 -3.47 1.44 0.49
C TYR A 302 -3.71 0.58 1.73
N GLY A 303 -4.95 0.19 1.94
CA GLY A 303 -5.38 -0.58 3.09
C GLY A 303 -6.90 -0.52 3.25
N ASP A 304 -7.36 -0.31 4.47
CA ASP A 304 -8.77 -0.04 4.78
C ASP A 304 -8.87 0.97 5.93
N LEU A 305 -9.96 1.74 5.98
CA LEU A 305 -10.17 2.79 6.99
C LEU A 305 -10.89 2.30 8.26
N ASN A 306 -11.28 1.03 8.34
CA ASN A 306 -11.98 0.50 9.50
C ASN A 306 -11.02 0.04 10.61
N ASP A 307 -10.12 0.93 11.02
CA ASP A 307 -9.04 0.66 11.98
C ASP A 307 -9.49 0.47 13.44
N LEU A 308 -10.67 0.96 13.80
CA LEU A 308 -11.20 0.85 15.17
C LEU A 308 -11.77 -0.53 15.48
N ASP A 309 -12.17 -1.29 14.48
CA ASP A 309 -12.67 -2.65 14.64
C ASP A 309 -11.51 -3.66 14.65
N LYS A 310 -11.13 -4.12 15.83
CA LYS A 310 -10.02 -5.05 16.07
C LYS A 310 -10.41 -6.53 15.92
N THR A 311 -11.61 -6.83 15.41
CA THR A 311 -12.05 -8.21 15.27
C THR A 311 -11.25 -8.96 14.21
N ALA A 312 -11.05 -10.27 14.42
CA ALA A 312 -10.43 -11.12 13.41
C ALA A 312 -11.22 -11.15 12.09
N GLU A 313 -12.54 -10.91 12.15
CA GLU A 313 -13.39 -10.81 10.95
C GLU A 313 -13.06 -9.56 10.14
N ASN A 314 -12.90 -8.41 10.80
CA ASN A 314 -12.51 -7.18 10.14
C ASN A 314 -11.09 -7.29 9.53
N ASP A 315 -10.14 -7.85 10.28
CA ASP A 315 -8.78 -8.09 9.80
C ASP A 315 -8.77 -8.98 8.55
N TRP A 316 -9.59 -10.03 8.54
CA TRP A 316 -9.70 -10.93 7.39
C TRP A 316 -10.41 -10.27 6.20
N LYS A 317 -11.63 -9.75 6.39
CA LYS A 317 -12.48 -9.27 5.29
C LYS A 317 -11.98 -7.97 4.69
N LYS A 318 -11.62 -6.98 5.53
CA LYS A 318 -11.28 -5.64 5.10
C LYS A 318 -9.79 -5.49 4.78
N PHE A 319 -8.96 -5.83 5.74
CA PHE A 319 -7.52 -5.60 5.64
C PHE A 319 -6.76 -6.72 4.93
N SER A 320 -7.29 -7.95 4.90
CA SER A 320 -6.66 -9.06 4.17
C SER A 320 -7.27 -9.24 2.78
N LEU A 321 -8.54 -9.61 2.65
CA LEU A 321 -9.16 -9.89 1.35
C LEU A 321 -9.35 -8.62 0.51
N ALA A 322 -10.16 -7.66 0.99
CA ALA A 322 -10.53 -6.50 0.19
C ALA A 322 -9.31 -5.62 -0.14
N ALA A 323 -8.38 -5.40 0.81
CA ALA A 323 -7.17 -4.63 0.54
C ALA A 323 -6.29 -5.29 -0.52
N ASN A 324 -6.06 -6.61 -0.46
CA ASN A 324 -5.27 -7.32 -1.47
C ASN A 324 -6.00 -7.41 -2.82
N ARG A 325 -7.33 -7.50 -2.86
CA ARG A 325 -8.09 -7.39 -4.11
C ARG A 325 -7.90 -6.03 -4.76
N ARG A 326 -7.98 -4.93 -4.00
CA ARG A 326 -7.70 -3.57 -4.49
C ARG A 326 -6.25 -3.44 -5.00
N ALA A 327 -5.28 -4.02 -4.28
CA ALA A 327 -3.89 -4.06 -4.68
C ALA A 327 -3.69 -4.74 -6.05
N LEU A 328 -4.23 -5.96 -6.23
CA LEU A 328 -4.15 -6.67 -7.51
C LEU A 328 -4.89 -5.92 -8.62
N THR A 329 -6.02 -5.30 -8.31
CA THR A 329 -6.76 -4.48 -9.27
C THR A 329 -5.92 -3.30 -9.77
N ALA A 330 -5.24 -2.59 -8.87
CA ALA A 330 -4.36 -1.47 -9.23
C ALA A 330 -3.17 -1.93 -10.09
N LEU A 331 -2.55 -3.07 -9.75
CA LEU A 331 -1.49 -3.67 -10.57
C LEU A 331 -2.02 -4.05 -11.96
N ASN A 332 -3.22 -4.63 -12.05
CA ASN A 332 -3.85 -4.95 -13.33
C ASN A 332 -4.17 -3.71 -14.17
N GLN A 333 -4.38 -2.58 -13.55
CA GLN A 333 -4.55 -1.28 -14.21
C GLN A 333 -3.20 -0.67 -14.65
N GLY A 334 -2.07 -1.11 -14.08
CA GLY A 334 -0.73 -0.71 -14.47
C GLY A 334 0.08 0.04 -13.39
N ALA A 335 -0.39 0.11 -12.15
CA ALA A 335 0.42 0.59 -11.02
C ALA A 335 1.69 -0.26 -10.89
N SER A 336 2.84 0.37 -10.60
CA SER A 336 4.14 -0.29 -10.53
C SER A 336 4.68 -0.48 -9.12
N ALA A 337 4.09 0.19 -8.12
CA ALA A 337 4.40 -0.02 -6.71
C ALA A 337 3.16 0.15 -5.84
N LEU A 338 3.18 -0.52 -4.70
CA LEU A 338 2.12 -0.48 -3.69
C LEU A 338 2.75 -0.41 -2.30
N LEU A 339 2.33 0.54 -1.48
CA LEU A 339 2.81 0.71 -0.11
C LEU A 339 1.64 0.58 0.86
N TYR A 340 1.69 -0.47 1.69
CA TYR A 340 0.64 -0.73 2.67
C TYR A 340 0.67 0.31 3.79
N PHE A 341 -0.49 0.79 4.20
CA PHE A 341 -0.65 1.66 5.36
C PHE A 341 -1.30 0.85 6.50
N ASP A 342 -0.53 0.48 7.54
CA ASP A 342 0.77 0.90 7.96
C ASP A 342 1.69 -0.30 8.25
N ALA A 343 2.99 -0.07 8.52
CA ALA A 343 3.93 -1.12 8.92
C ALA A 343 3.54 -1.78 10.25
N PHE A 344 3.21 -0.97 11.24
CA PHE A 344 2.79 -1.41 12.58
C PHE A 344 1.77 -0.45 13.15
N ASP A 345 1.00 -0.92 14.13
CA ASP A 345 0.08 -0.05 14.85
C ASP A 345 0.86 1.04 15.55
N ASP A 346 0.47 2.27 15.30
CA ASP A 346 1.09 3.42 15.93
C ASP A 346 0.09 4.26 16.72
N TYR A 347 0.62 5.20 17.48
CA TYR A 347 -0.20 6.11 18.25
C TYR A 347 -0.41 7.40 17.47
N GLU A 348 -1.64 7.65 17.08
CA GLU A 348 -2.00 8.89 16.39
C GLU A 348 -2.11 10.05 17.40
N GLU A 349 -1.19 10.99 17.31
CA GLU A 349 -1.09 12.07 18.29
C GLU A 349 -2.31 13.00 18.24
N CYS A 350 -2.80 13.32 17.07
CA CYS A 350 -3.95 14.22 16.90
C CYS A 350 -5.25 13.68 17.50
N ALA A 351 -5.46 12.39 17.46
CA ALA A 351 -6.61 11.73 18.07
C ALA A 351 -6.28 11.14 19.44
N ARG A 352 -5.02 11.12 19.84
CA ARG A 352 -4.51 10.49 21.06
C ARG A 352 -5.03 9.07 21.25
N ARG A 353 -5.07 8.33 20.15
CA ARG A 353 -5.53 6.95 20.08
C ARG A 353 -4.52 6.08 19.35
N MET A 354 -4.57 4.78 19.63
CA MET A 354 -3.82 3.81 18.85
C MET A 354 -4.53 3.58 17.52
N CYS A 355 -3.82 3.76 16.41
CA CYS A 355 -4.29 3.42 15.07
C CYS A 355 -3.97 1.96 14.78
N PHE A 356 -4.96 1.20 14.31
CA PHE A 356 -4.84 -0.25 14.05
C PHE A 356 -4.69 -0.60 12.58
N TYR A 357 -4.08 0.28 11.80
CA TYR A 357 -3.82 0.06 10.38
C TYR A 357 -2.69 -0.94 10.13
N GLY A 358 -1.76 -1.07 11.07
CA GLY A 358 -0.51 -1.78 10.90
C GLY A 358 -0.61 -3.24 10.51
N LEU A 359 0.41 -3.72 9.77
CA LEU A 359 0.64 -5.14 9.51
C LEU A 359 1.00 -5.90 10.80
N PHE A 360 1.64 -5.19 11.74
CA PHE A 360 1.98 -5.71 13.06
C PHE A 360 1.19 -5.01 14.15
N THR A 361 0.89 -5.74 15.23
CA THR A 361 0.49 -5.11 16.49
C THR A 361 1.69 -4.45 17.14
N SER A 362 1.44 -3.47 18.02
CA SER A 362 2.48 -2.85 18.85
C SER A 362 2.11 -2.82 20.33
N ASP A 363 1.18 -3.68 20.75
CA ASP A 363 0.72 -3.76 22.13
C ASP A 363 1.87 -4.12 23.08
N ASP A 364 2.09 -3.28 24.11
CA ASP A 364 3.14 -3.46 25.12
C ASP A 364 4.54 -3.73 24.52
N GLN A 365 4.87 -3.13 23.38
CA GLN A 365 6.12 -3.33 22.64
C GLN A 365 6.29 -4.77 22.12
N ILE A 366 5.21 -5.52 22.00
CA ILE A 366 5.18 -6.84 21.40
C ILE A 366 4.64 -6.72 19.97
N TYR A 367 5.53 -6.90 19.01
CA TYR A 367 5.20 -6.84 17.59
C TYR A 367 4.84 -8.21 17.07
N LYS A 368 3.55 -8.44 16.80
CA LYS A 368 3.06 -9.70 16.23
C LYS A 368 2.46 -9.42 14.85
N PRO A 369 2.80 -10.22 13.83
CA PRO A 369 2.18 -10.12 12.53
C PRO A 369 0.69 -10.46 12.63
N LYS A 370 -0.15 -9.65 12.00
CA LYS A 370 -1.60 -9.86 11.90
C LYS A 370 -1.92 -10.74 10.69
N LYS A 371 -3.17 -11.16 10.53
CA LYS A 371 -3.61 -11.93 9.35
C LYS A 371 -3.32 -11.20 8.04
N ARG A 372 -3.52 -9.89 8.02
CA ARG A 372 -3.22 -9.00 6.87
C ARG A 372 -1.75 -9.04 6.44
N TYR A 373 -0.81 -9.24 7.37
CA TYR A 373 0.60 -9.43 7.06
C TYR A 373 0.81 -10.65 6.13
N TYR A 374 0.22 -11.79 6.50
CA TYR A 374 0.35 -13.01 5.73
C TYR A 374 -0.39 -12.96 4.40
N ALA A 375 -1.52 -12.24 4.35
CA ALA A 375 -2.24 -11.99 3.10
C ALA A 375 -1.42 -11.09 2.15
N THR A 376 -0.80 -10.02 2.65
CA THR A 376 0.09 -9.14 1.88
C THR A 376 1.36 -9.85 1.45
N ARG A 377 1.88 -10.77 2.29
CA ARG A 377 3.06 -11.59 1.99
C ARG A 377 2.87 -12.45 0.73
N GLN A 378 1.64 -12.86 0.40
CA GLN A 378 1.33 -13.59 -0.84
C GLN A 378 1.74 -12.83 -2.10
N LEU A 379 1.77 -11.50 -2.06
CA LEU A 379 2.23 -10.68 -3.17
C LEU A 379 3.70 -10.25 -2.99
N TYR A 380 4.03 -9.62 -1.88
CA TYR A 380 5.29 -8.93 -1.67
C TYR A 380 6.51 -9.86 -1.64
N HIS A 381 6.34 -11.04 -1.03
CA HIS A 381 7.41 -12.02 -0.92
C HIS A 381 7.79 -12.64 -2.27
N PHE A 382 6.76 -12.94 -3.09
CA PHE A 382 6.94 -13.74 -4.29
C PHE A 382 7.13 -12.92 -5.57
N VAL A 383 6.76 -11.64 -5.55
CA VAL A 383 6.94 -10.74 -6.70
C VAL A 383 7.98 -9.69 -6.34
N ARG A 384 9.13 -9.75 -6.97
CA ARG A 384 10.26 -8.88 -6.64
C ARG A 384 10.36 -7.67 -7.59
N PRO A 385 11.03 -6.57 -7.15
CA PRO A 385 11.36 -5.47 -8.06
C PRO A 385 12.03 -5.96 -9.33
N GLY A 386 11.66 -5.39 -10.48
CA GLY A 386 12.12 -5.84 -11.78
C GLY A 386 11.33 -7.01 -12.38
N SER A 387 10.33 -7.55 -11.69
CA SER A 387 9.35 -8.45 -12.30
C SER A 387 8.49 -7.70 -13.30
N GLU A 388 8.08 -8.37 -14.38
CA GLU A 388 7.20 -7.83 -15.41
C GLU A 388 5.80 -8.42 -15.27
N ARG A 389 4.76 -7.58 -15.17
CA ARG A 389 3.39 -8.08 -15.17
C ARG A 389 3.03 -8.63 -16.55
N VAL A 390 2.42 -9.82 -16.59
CA VAL A 390 1.95 -10.48 -17.80
C VAL A 390 0.43 -10.67 -17.76
N ALA A 391 -0.18 -11.03 -18.89
CA ALA A 391 -1.62 -11.20 -18.93
C ALA A 391 -2.10 -12.38 -18.11
N ALA A 392 -3.12 -12.13 -17.29
CA ALA A 392 -3.88 -13.12 -16.55
C ALA A 392 -5.37 -12.82 -16.72
N ARG A 393 -6.15 -13.82 -17.11
CA ARG A 393 -7.61 -13.70 -17.34
C ARG A 393 -8.34 -14.81 -16.62
N THR A 394 -9.55 -14.50 -16.13
CA THR A 394 -10.42 -15.50 -15.50
C THR A 394 -11.88 -15.28 -15.94
N ASP A 395 -12.65 -16.36 -15.96
CA ASP A 395 -14.10 -16.35 -16.20
C ASP A 395 -14.92 -16.27 -14.90
N SER A 396 -14.25 -16.23 -13.73
CA SER A 396 -14.89 -16.17 -12.42
C SER A 396 -14.92 -14.75 -11.87
N SER A 397 -16.11 -14.24 -11.56
CA SER A 397 -16.28 -12.92 -10.92
C SER A 397 -15.82 -12.89 -9.45
N GLY A 398 -15.72 -14.04 -8.78
CA GLY A 398 -15.22 -14.16 -7.41
C GLY A 398 -13.70 -14.30 -7.32
N LEU A 399 -12.96 -14.11 -8.43
CA LEU A 399 -11.52 -14.27 -8.49
C LEU A 399 -10.84 -13.04 -9.10
N THR A 400 -9.97 -12.39 -8.33
CA THR A 400 -9.05 -11.36 -8.84
C THR A 400 -7.66 -11.95 -8.91
N ILE A 401 -7.01 -11.88 -10.07
CA ILE A 401 -5.68 -12.45 -10.30
C ILE A 401 -4.76 -11.48 -11.00
N SER A 402 -3.46 -11.63 -10.73
CA SER A 402 -2.36 -10.99 -11.47
C SER A 402 -1.24 -12.00 -11.68
N ALA A 403 -0.54 -11.90 -12.80
CA ALA A 403 0.60 -12.77 -13.08
C ALA A 403 1.85 -11.94 -13.41
N PHE A 404 3.00 -12.47 -12.99
CA PHE A 404 4.29 -11.80 -13.08
C PHE A 404 5.35 -12.77 -13.57
N ARG A 405 6.25 -12.28 -14.40
CA ARG A 405 7.44 -13.01 -14.84
C ARG A 405 8.68 -12.31 -14.29
N ASP A 406 9.52 -13.06 -13.60
CA ASP A 406 10.85 -12.59 -13.22
C ASP A 406 11.80 -12.78 -14.42
N PRO A 407 12.42 -11.70 -14.94
CA PRO A 407 13.27 -11.80 -16.12
C PRO A 407 14.61 -12.51 -15.84
N THR A 408 15.04 -12.59 -14.57
CA THR A 408 16.32 -13.18 -14.17
C THR A 408 16.20 -14.69 -13.97
N THR A 409 15.18 -15.11 -13.23
CA THR A 409 14.95 -16.54 -12.93
C THR A 409 14.03 -17.21 -13.94
N HIS A 410 13.37 -16.42 -14.81
CA HIS A 410 12.29 -16.86 -15.69
C HIS A 410 11.11 -17.52 -14.95
N SER A 411 11.05 -17.36 -13.62
CA SER A 411 9.91 -17.86 -12.85
C SER A 411 8.64 -17.10 -13.20
N LEU A 412 7.53 -17.79 -13.11
CA LEU A 412 6.20 -17.23 -13.30
C LEU A 412 5.46 -17.29 -11.96
N THR A 413 4.97 -16.16 -11.50
CA THR A 413 4.22 -16.03 -10.24
C THR A 413 2.79 -15.60 -10.54
N ILE A 414 1.80 -16.32 -10.01
CA ILE A 414 0.39 -15.94 -10.07
C ILE A 414 -0.06 -15.64 -8.65
N VAL A 415 -0.60 -14.46 -8.42
CA VAL A 415 -1.19 -14.07 -7.14
C VAL A 415 -2.69 -13.87 -7.34
N GLY A 416 -3.49 -14.41 -6.42
CA GLY A 416 -4.94 -14.31 -6.51
C GLY A 416 -5.61 -14.06 -5.17
N VAL A 417 -6.76 -13.37 -5.25
CA VAL A 417 -7.73 -13.23 -4.15
C VAL A 417 -9.02 -13.86 -4.59
N LYS A 418 -9.48 -14.85 -3.85
CA LYS A 418 -10.75 -15.55 -4.07
C LYS A 418 -11.75 -15.13 -2.98
N GLU A 419 -12.91 -14.66 -3.43
CA GLU A 419 -14.03 -14.25 -2.59
C GLU A 419 -15.33 -14.93 -3.12
N GLY A 420 -15.46 -16.23 -2.85
CA GLY A 420 -16.56 -17.07 -3.35
C GLY A 420 -16.32 -17.64 -4.76
N GLY A 421 -17.39 -18.07 -5.42
CA GLY A 421 -17.32 -18.69 -6.74
C GLY A 421 -16.89 -20.16 -6.71
N ALA A 422 -16.36 -20.67 -7.84
CA ALA A 422 -15.92 -22.04 -7.97
C ALA A 422 -14.72 -22.35 -7.07
N ASN A 423 -14.74 -23.50 -6.38
CA ASN A 423 -13.66 -23.92 -5.52
C ASN A 423 -12.52 -24.61 -6.29
N ARG A 424 -12.78 -25.08 -7.48
CA ARG A 424 -11.78 -25.62 -8.38
C ARG A 424 -11.38 -24.62 -9.44
N LEU A 425 -10.07 -24.34 -9.54
CA LEU A 425 -9.49 -23.52 -10.59
C LEU A 425 -8.73 -24.40 -11.57
N GLN A 426 -8.87 -24.11 -12.85
CA GLN A 426 -8.07 -24.68 -13.93
C GLN A 426 -7.17 -23.58 -14.49
N VAL A 427 -5.89 -23.66 -14.20
CA VAL A 427 -4.89 -22.68 -14.68
C VAL A 427 -4.24 -23.24 -15.95
N SER A 428 -4.38 -22.51 -17.05
CA SER A 428 -3.85 -22.85 -18.35
C SER A 428 -2.74 -21.91 -18.79
N LEU A 429 -1.68 -22.46 -19.37
CA LEU A 429 -0.55 -21.73 -19.95
C LEU A 429 -0.29 -22.22 -21.37
N PRO A 430 0.20 -21.33 -22.28
CA PRO A 430 0.74 -21.76 -23.54
C PRO A 430 1.91 -22.70 -23.31
N SER A 431 1.99 -23.78 -24.10
CA SER A 431 3.15 -24.69 -24.07
C SER A 431 4.38 -23.99 -24.64
N GLY A 432 5.50 -24.09 -23.92
CA GLY A 432 6.76 -23.47 -24.33
C GLY A 432 7.95 -23.93 -23.47
N PRO A 433 9.18 -23.63 -23.90
CA PRO A 433 10.38 -24.08 -23.17
C PRO A 433 10.51 -23.47 -21.78
N ASP A 434 9.89 -22.28 -21.56
CA ASP A 434 9.89 -21.57 -20.29
C ASP A 434 8.62 -21.86 -19.47
N SER A 435 7.73 -22.75 -19.93
CA SER A 435 6.50 -23.08 -19.20
C SER A 435 6.83 -23.92 -17.99
N PRO A 436 6.33 -23.55 -16.80
CA PRO A 436 6.50 -24.38 -15.61
C PRO A 436 5.85 -25.75 -15.78
N ILE A 437 6.54 -26.79 -15.31
CA ILE A 437 6.03 -28.17 -15.26
C ILE A 437 5.37 -28.50 -13.93
N ALA A 438 5.57 -27.63 -12.93
CA ALA A 438 4.99 -27.72 -11.61
C ALA A 438 4.87 -26.35 -10.97
N TRP A 439 3.93 -26.21 -10.04
CA TRP A 439 3.67 -25.00 -9.27
C TRP A 439 3.72 -25.31 -7.78
N ASP A 440 4.43 -24.47 -7.04
CA ASP A 440 4.31 -24.45 -5.58
C ASP A 440 3.13 -23.55 -5.21
N LEU A 441 2.18 -24.10 -4.45
CA LEU A 441 1.00 -23.37 -3.97
C LEU A 441 1.24 -22.88 -2.55
N TYR A 442 0.96 -21.59 -2.32
CA TYR A 442 0.94 -20.97 -0.99
C TYR A 442 -0.44 -20.37 -0.74
N GLU A 443 -0.97 -20.55 0.46
CA GLU A 443 -2.29 -20.06 0.84
C GLU A 443 -2.27 -19.28 2.14
N THR A 444 -3.05 -18.19 2.15
CA THR A 444 -3.50 -17.50 3.35
C THR A 444 -5.01 -17.59 3.41
N THR A 445 -5.52 -18.13 4.50
CA THR A 445 -6.94 -18.25 4.80
C THR A 445 -7.19 -17.79 6.23
N ARG A 446 -8.42 -17.91 6.74
CA ARG A 446 -8.68 -17.66 8.17
C ARG A 446 -7.78 -18.50 9.08
N ASN A 447 -7.40 -19.72 8.65
CA ASN A 447 -6.68 -20.69 9.46
C ASN A 447 -5.26 -21.01 8.95
N ALA A 448 -4.85 -20.43 7.84
CA ALA A 448 -3.53 -20.61 7.25
C ALA A 448 -2.82 -19.25 7.08
N ASP A 449 -1.52 -19.22 7.34
CA ASP A 449 -0.68 -18.01 7.35
C ASP A 449 0.43 -18.12 6.32
N CYS A 450 0.10 -17.92 5.05
CA CYS A 450 1.01 -18.04 3.90
C CYS A 450 1.74 -19.41 3.89
N LEU A 451 0.98 -20.46 4.14
CA LEU A 451 1.53 -21.82 4.20
C LEU A 451 1.74 -22.37 2.81
N ARG A 452 2.89 -23.01 2.61
CA ARG A 452 3.10 -23.85 1.43
C ARG A 452 2.25 -25.11 1.57
N MET A 453 1.34 -25.29 0.61
CA MET A 453 0.42 -26.43 0.58
C MET A 453 1.06 -27.60 -0.15
N ASP A 454 0.87 -27.66 -1.44
CA ASP A 454 1.37 -28.74 -2.28
C ASP A 454 2.11 -28.22 -3.51
N THR A 455 2.88 -29.10 -4.13
CA THR A 455 3.41 -28.89 -5.47
C THR A 455 2.46 -29.51 -6.47
N LEU A 456 1.88 -28.69 -7.33
CA LEU A 456 0.92 -29.09 -8.36
C LEU A 456 1.65 -29.45 -9.65
N THR A 457 1.38 -30.59 -10.21
CA THR A 457 1.92 -30.99 -11.52
C THR A 457 1.11 -30.38 -12.64
N VAL A 458 1.78 -29.89 -13.67
CA VAL A 458 1.15 -29.41 -14.90
C VAL A 458 1.04 -30.58 -15.88
N GLN A 459 -0.18 -30.86 -16.35
CA GLN A 459 -0.45 -31.87 -17.38
C GLN A 459 -1.05 -31.17 -18.59
N ASP A 460 -0.45 -31.37 -19.76
CA ASP A 460 -0.90 -30.76 -21.03
C ASP A 460 -1.07 -29.22 -20.96
N GLY A 461 -0.18 -28.55 -20.22
CA GLY A 461 -0.24 -27.09 -20.02
C GLY A 461 -1.31 -26.63 -19.02
N VAL A 462 -1.89 -27.53 -18.23
CA VAL A 462 -2.97 -27.25 -17.28
C VAL A 462 -2.59 -27.71 -15.88
N ALA A 463 -2.80 -26.85 -14.90
CA ALA A 463 -2.79 -27.20 -13.48
C ALA A 463 -4.20 -27.06 -12.88
N GLN A 464 -4.57 -27.97 -11.99
CA GLN A 464 -5.83 -27.90 -11.25
C GLN A 464 -5.54 -27.63 -9.77
N ILE A 465 -6.33 -26.71 -9.18
CA ILE A 465 -6.18 -26.24 -7.82
C ILE A 465 -7.55 -26.25 -7.15
N ASP A 466 -7.63 -26.79 -5.95
CA ASP A 466 -8.81 -26.65 -5.09
C ASP A 466 -8.50 -25.60 -4.03
N LEU A 467 -9.31 -24.55 -3.96
CA LEU A 467 -9.19 -23.43 -3.00
C LEU A 467 -10.45 -23.31 -2.16
N PRO A 468 -10.36 -22.90 -0.89
CA PRO A 468 -11.53 -22.59 -0.07
C PRO A 468 -12.30 -21.37 -0.63
N ASP A 469 -13.50 -21.11 -0.10
CA ASP A 469 -14.36 -20.01 -0.55
C ASP A 469 -13.69 -18.65 -0.44
N GLU A 470 -12.79 -18.49 0.53
CA GLU A 470 -12.03 -17.27 0.76
C GLU A 470 -10.54 -17.59 0.94
N ALA A 471 -9.72 -17.04 0.06
CA ALA A 471 -8.27 -17.22 0.12
C ALA A 471 -7.53 -16.07 -0.57
N VAL A 472 -6.35 -15.75 -0.06
CA VAL A 472 -5.29 -15.09 -0.81
C VAL A 472 -4.24 -16.15 -1.10
N PHE A 473 -3.85 -16.34 -2.35
CA PHE A 473 -2.98 -17.43 -2.73
C PHE A 473 -1.91 -17.02 -3.74
N THR A 474 -0.83 -17.78 -3.77
CA THR A 474 0.25 -17.60 -4.73
C THR A 474 0.66 -18.93 -5.31
N LEU A 475 0.84 -18.95 -6.63
CA LEU A 475 1.47 -20.03 -7.37
C LEU A 475 2.83 -19.57 -7.87
N VAL A 476 3.88 -20.32 -7.58
CA VAL A 476 5.22 -20.04 -8.07
C VAL A 476 5.67 -21.22 -8.94
N GLY A 477 5.90 -20.94 -10.21
CA GLY A 477 6.37 -21.92 -11.18
C GLY A 477 7.76 -21.57 -11.70
N PHE A 478 8.63 -22.57 -11.75
CA PHE A 478 9.96 -22.45 -12.33
C PHE A 478 10.04 -23.23 -13.64
N PRO A 479 10.72 -22.69 -14.67
CA PRO A 479 10.96 -23.45 -15.89
C PRO A 479 11.83 -24.70 -15.58
N PRO A 480 11.79 -25.73 -16.42
CA PRO A 480 12.46 -27.01 -16.17
C PRO A 480 13.95 -26.90 -15.86
N ASN A 481 14.61 -25.87 -16.39
CA ASN A 481 16.07 -25.68 -16.27
C ASN A 481 16.48 -24.70 -15.14
N ALA A 482 15.53 -24.22 -14.34
CA ALA A 482 15.78 -23.21 -13.29
C ALA A 482 15.78 -23.79 -11.85
N ARG A 483 15.71 -25.11 -11.70
CA ARG A 483 15.80 -25.82 -10.40
C ARG A 483 17.19 -26.36 -10.16
#